data_fb8448b4571d9ebd181f73d07287323c
#
_entry.id   fb8448b4571d9ebd181f73d07287323c
#
_cell.length_a   1.000
_cell.length_b   1.000
_cell.length_c   1.000
_cell.angle_alpha   90.00
_cell.angle_beta   90.00
_cell.angle_gamma   90.00
#
_symmetry.space_group_name_H-M   'P 1'
#
loop_
_entity.id
_entity.type
_entity.pdbx_description
1 polymer ?
#
loop_
_entity_poly.entity_id
_entity_poly.type
_entity_poly.pdbx_seq_one_letter_code
_entity_poly.pdbx_strand_id
1 'polypeptide(L)'
;MSLLVAQLYLYFCKQMNKHLYILILSLISFTSIGQTLIGTITDNNKEVLPGSNIVIKGENTGVSSDNKGKYSLNLRANRSVVIEVSFIGFGVKNIRIPMLKNGQIYTLDIQLSPEGKLIDDVIVKDKKTRKQALSKIKTQHVSLIPNSGGGVESILKTLPGVSSANELSSQYSVRGGNFDENMVYVNGIEVYRPFLVHSGQQEGLSFVNSDMVENILFSAGGFEAKYGDKMSSVLDITYKTPTKNKASLQMSLLGGSAHFEGITSNNKFSYLFGFRNKSNQYLLNAMDTRAEYKPNFSDAQTYLKYQLKDN
;
A
#
# COMPACT_ATOMS: atom_id res chain seq x y z
N MET A 1 -20.96 59.79 37.14
CA MET A 1 -21.08 59.74 35.65
C MET A 1 -19.75 59.46 34.93
N SER A 2 -18.62 59.33 35.65
CA SER A 2 -17.29 59.12 35.01
C SER A 2 -16.80 57.66 34.88
N LEU A 3 -17.26 56.78 35.76
CA LEU A 3 -16.79 55.37 35.75
C LEU A 3 -17.45 54.53 34.64
N LEU A 4 -18.69 54.81 34.30
CA LEU A 4 -19.43 54.09 33.24
C LEU A 4 -18.90 54.42 31.84
N VAL A 5 -18.49 55.66 31.64
CA VAL A 5 -17.89 56.11 30.34
C VAL A 5 -16.49 55.51 30.14
N ALA A 6 -15.70 55.37 31.23
CA ALA A 6 -14.39 54.76 31.15
C ALA A 6 -14.47 53.26 30.89
N GLN A 7 -15.45 52.56 31.50
CA GLN A 7 -15.68 51.12 31.20
C GLN A 7 -16.17 50.88 29.76
N LEU A 8 -17.04 51.76 29.24
CA LEU A 8 -17.46 51.70 27.82
C LEU A 8 -16.30 51.92 26.88
N TYR A 9 -15.41 52.89 27.19
CA TYR A 9 -14.24 53.20 26.37
C TYR A 9 -13.23 52.01 26.34
N LEU A 10 -12.97 51.40 27.48
CA LEU A 10 -12.12 50.21 27.56
C LEU A 10 -12.73 49.00 26.84
N TYR A 11 -14.05 48.83 26.91
CA TYR A 11 -14.74 47.77 26.18
C TYR A 11 -14.68 47.98 24.67
N PHE A 12 -14.87 49.25 24.22
CA PHE A 12 -14.80 49.62 22.81
C PHE A 12 -13.38 49.47 22.25
N CYS A 13 -12.35 49.89 23.01
CA CYS A 13 -10.94 49.71 22.58
C CYS A 13 -10.56 48.21 22.53
N LYS A 14 -11.06 47.37 23.46
CA LYS A 14 -10.80 45.92 23.47
C LYS A 14 -11.51 45.19 22.33
N GLN A 15 -12.70 45.68 21.97
CA GLN A 15 -13.47 45.16 20.83
C GLN A 15 -12.86 45.61 19.49
N MET A 16 -12.42 46.88 19.40
CA MET A 16 -11.81 47.45 18.21
C MET A 16 -10.48 46.78 17.85
N ASN A 17 -9.68 46.40 18.85
CA ASN A 17 -8.44 45.63 18.61
C ASN A 17 -8.70 44.24 18.04
N LYS A 18 -9.77 43.57 18.44
CA LYS A 18 -10.14 42.27 17.85
C LYS A 18 -10.51 42.37 16.37
N HIS A 19 -11.29 43.36 16.01
CA HIS A 19 -11.68 43.57 14.61
C HIS A 19 -10.51 44.07 13.74
N LEU A 20 -9.60 44.85 14.33
CA LEU A 20 -8.38 45.29 13.67
C LEU A 20 -7.43 44.08 13.38
N TYR A 21 -7.30 43.14 14.34
CA TYR A 21 -6.52 41.90 14.12
C TYR A 21 -7.16 41.01 13.06
N ILE A 22 -8.50 40.92 13.03
CA ILE A 22 -9.21 40.14 11.99
C ILE A 22 -9.03 40.83 10.62
N LEU A 23 -9.08 42.17 10.57
CA LEU A 23 -8.85 42.93 9.34
C LEU A 23 -7.39 42.78 8.83
N ILE A 24 -6.41 42.85 9.72
CA ILE A 24 -5.00 42.62 9.39
C ILE A 24 -4.76 41.14 8.96
N LEU A 25 -5.41 40.19 9.61
CA LEU A 25 -5.32 38.80 9.22
C LEU A 25 -5.96 38.51 7.85
N SER A 26 -7.03 39.22 7.49
CA SER A 26 -7.71 39.11 6.20
C SER A 26 -6.92 39.76 5.05
N LEU A 27 -6.03 40.70 5.36
CA LEU A 27 -5.14 41.35 4.39
C LEU A 27 -3.90 40.53 4.03
N ILE A 28 -3.60 39.48 4.79
CA ILE A 28 -2.59 38.48 4.42
C ILE A 28 -3.23 37.46 3.47
N SER A 29 -3.71 37.94 2.34
CA SER A 29 -4.01 37.06 1.20
C SER A 29 -2.68 36.53 0.71
N PHE A 30 -2.36 35.26 1.07
CA PHE A 30 -1.25 34.53 0.47
C PHE A 30 -1.54 34.45 -1.03
N THR A 31 -0.94 35.31 -1.81
CA THR A 31 -0.85 35.12 -3.25
C THR A 31 0.01 33.91 -3.45
N SER A 32 -0.63 32.75 -3.62
CA SER A 32 0.02 31.51 -4.04
C SER A 32 0.48 31.74 -5.49
N ILE A 33 1.71 32.23 -5.65
CA ILE A 33 2.35 32.34 -6.96
C ILE A 33 2.72 30.88 -7.35
N GLY A 34 1.83 30.23 -8.12
CA GLY A 34 2.08 28.92 -8.68
C GLY A 34 3.18 28.97 -9.74
N GLN A 35 3.92 27.89 -9.92
CA GLN A 35 4.76 27.75 -11.11
C GLN A 35 3.90 27.35 -12.28
N THR A 36 4.33 27.76 -13.47
CA THR A 36 3.62 27.45 -14.71
C THR A 36 4.52 26.66 -15.63
N LEU A 37 4.05 25.50 -16.04
CA LEU A 37 4.63 24.69 -17.11
C LEU A 37 3.92 25.07 -18.41
N ILE A 38 4.66 25.55 -19.39
CA ILE A 38 4.15 25.91 -20.71
C ILE A 38 4.91 25.17 -21.81
N GLY A 39 4.32 25.03 -22.98
CA GLY A 39 4.98 24.44 -24.14
C GLY A 39 4.00 24.13 -25.24
N THR A 40 4.51 23.43 -26.26
CA THR A 40 3.73 22.99 -27.43
C THR A 40 3.81 21.49 -27.57
N ILE A 41 2.70 20.84 -27.95
CA ILE A 41 2.66 19.42 -28.22
C ILE A 41 2.58 19.21 -29.73
N THR A 42 3.53 18.39 -30.24
CA THR A 42 3.65 18.09 -31.69
C THR A 42 3.79 16.60 -31.92
N ASP A 43 3.57 16.19 -33.13
CA ASP A 43 3.90 14.85 -33.61
C ASP A 43 5.35 14.75 -34.12
N ASN A 44 5.73 13.58 -34.68
CA ASN A 44 7.05 13.37 -35.26
C ASN A 44 7.33 14.22 -36.52
N ASN A 45 6.30 14.72 -37.19
CA ASN A 45 6.37 15.59 -38.36
C ASN A 45 6.35 17.07 -38.00
N LYS A 46 6.36 17.38 -36.69
CA LYS A 46 6.21 18.76 -36.13
C LYS A 46 4.81 19.35 -36.37
N GLU A 47 3.81 18.57 -36.70
CA GLU A 47 2.43 19.00 -36.72
C GLU A 47 1.90 19.14 -35.28
N VAL A 48 1.20 20.23 -35.01
CA VAL A 48 0.64 20.51 -33.67
C VAL A 48 -0.50 19.55 -33.36
N LEU A 49 -0.61 19.11 -32.13
CA LEU A 49 -1.65 18.19 -31.64
C LEU A 49 -2.64 18.89 -30.71
N PRO A 50 -3.72 19.50 -31.25
CA PRO A 50 -4.76 20.14 -30.45
C PRO A 50 -5.56 19.12 -29.65
N GLY A 51 -5.94 19.50 -28.43
CA GLY A 51 -6.73 18.61 -27.57
C GLY A 51 -5.94 17.48 -26.90
N SER A 52 -4.60 17.53 -26.97
CA SER A 52 -3.76 16.60 -26.20
C SER A 52 -3.95 16.81 -24.72
N ASN A 53 -4.06 15.71 -23.96
CA ASN A 53 -4.34 15.76 -22.52
C ASN A 53 -3.03 15.68 -21.72
N ILE A 54 -2.85 16.61 -20.79
CA ILE A 54 -1.68 16.69 -19.90
C ILE A 54 -2.17 16.59 -18.47
N VAL A 55 -1.85 15.53 -17.76
CA VAL A 55 -2.33 15.26 -16.40
C VAL A 55 -1.15 15.06 -15.46
N ILE A 56 -1.25 15.57 -14.23
CA ILE A 56 -0.26 15.28 -13.18
C ILE A 56 -0.55 13.89 -12.63
N LYS A 57 0.40 12.98 -12.78
CA LYS A 57 0.24 11.59 -12.35
C LYS A 57 0.03 11.49 -10.84
N GLY A 58 -1.13 10.94 -10.46
CA GLY A 58 -1.53 10.80 -9.05
C GLY A 58 -2.29 12.00 -8.47
N GLU A 59 -2.66 12.98 -9.31
CA GLU A 59 -3.56 14.09 -8.97
C GLU A 59 -4.67 14.18 -10.02
N ASN A 60 -5.83 14.74 -9.64
CA ASN A 60 -6.93 15.01 -10.58
C ASN A 60 -6.78 16.38 -11.28
N THR A 61 -5.54 16.81 -11.51
CA THR A 61 -5.23 18.10 -12.11
C THR A 61 -4.62 17.88 -13.47
N GLY A 62 -5.19 18.50 -14.49
CA GLY A 62 -4.71 18.39 -15.86
C GLY A 62 -5.27 19.54 -16.72
N VAL A 63 -4.71 19.69 -17.92
CA VAL A 63 -5.11 20.64 -18.95
C VAL A 63 -5.07 19.96 -20.32
N SER A 64 -5.77 20.55 -21.30
CA SER A 64 -5.68 20.15 -22.68
C SER A 64 -4.98 21.23 -23.51
N SER A 65 -4.27 20.81 -24.57
CA SER A 65 -3.65 21.75 -25.51
C SER A 65 -4.70 22.50 -26.34
N ASP A 66 -4.41 23.73 -26.68
CA ASP A 66 -5.25 24.59 -27.51
C ASP A 66 -5.19 24.22 -29.02
N ASN A 67 -5.89 24.98 -29.86
CA ASN A 67 -5.90 24.76 -31.33
C ASN A 67 -4.54 24.94 -32.00
N LYS A 68 -3.55 25.50 -31.29
CA LYS A 68 -2.17 25.66 -31.76
C LYS A 68 -1.23 24.67 -31.09
N GLY A 69 -1.77 23.65 -30.39
CA GLY A 69 -1.01 22.65 -29.64
C GLY A 69 -0.35 23.19 -28.37
N LYS A 70 -0.62 24.44 -27.96
CA LYS A 70 -0.01 25.05 -26.77
C LYS A 70 -0.76 24.66 -25.51
N TYR A 71 -0.02 24.48 -24.42
CA TYR A 71 -0.58 24.16 -23.11
C TYR A 71 0.03 25.03 -22.01
N SER A 72 -0.71 25.20 -20.92
CA SER A 72 -0.28 25.91 -19.73
C SER A 72 -0.85 25.19 -18.51
N LEU A 73 0.03 24.59 -17.71
CA LEU A 73 -0.32 23.82 -16.55
C LEU A 73 0.30 24.44 -15.29
N ASN A 74 -0.53 24.78 -14.30
CA ASN A 74 -0.06 25.28 -13.03
C ASN A 74 0.40 24.11 -12.15
N LEU A 75 1.62 24.21 -11.65
CA LEU A 75 2.24 23.23 -10.78
C LEU A 75 2.36 23.76 -9.35
N ARG A 76 2.45 22.86 -8.37
CA ARG A 76 2.75 23.26 -6.99
C ARG A 76 4.25 23.50 -6.80
N ALA A 77 4.59 24.55 -6.05
CA ALA A 77 5.97 24.91 -5.77
C ALA A 77 6.76 23.84 -5.00
N ASN A 78 8.07 23.85 -5.19
CA ASN A 78 9.04 23.06 -4.42
C ASN A 78 8.78 21.55 -4.42
N ARG A 79 8.22 21.00 -5.51
CA ARG A 79 7.96 19.59 -5.68
C ARG A 79 8.28 19.13 -7.11
N SER A 80 8.95 18.01 -7.25
CA SER A 80 9.04 17.37 -8.57
C SER A 80 7.75 16.58 -8.85
N VAL A 81 7.25 16.67 -10.07
CA VAL A 81 6.02 15.98 -10.50
C VAL A 81 6.28 15.18 -11.77
N VAL A 82 5.50 14.13 -11.98
CA VAL A 82 5.47 13.41 -13.25
C VAL A 82 4.18 13.80 -13.96
N ILE A 83 4.31 14.32 -15.16
CA ILE A 83 3.17 14.55 -16.04
C ILE A 83 3.01 13.38 -16.99
N GLU A 84 1.78 13.04 -17.28
CA GLU A 84 1.37 12.08 -18.29
C GLU A 84 0.70 12.85 -19.43
N VAL A 85 1.22 12.66 -20.64
CA VAL A 85 0.73 13.33 -21.85
C VAL A 85 0.20 12.29 -22.80
N SER A 86 -1.04 12.48 -23.25
CA SER A 86 -1.74 11.55 -24.14
C SER A 86 -2.53 12.27 -25.22
N PHE A 87 -2.62 11.63 -26.39
CA PHE A 87 -3.47 12.05 -27.49
C PHE A 87 -4.00 10.82 -28.24
N ILE A 88 -5.21 10.91 -28.81
CA ILE A 88 -5.85 9.78 -29.48
C ILE A 88 -4.99 9.34 -30.69
N GLY A 89 -4.59 8.06 -30.72
CA GLY A 89 -3.74 7.50 -31.76
C GLY A 89 -2.24 7.72 -31.56
N PHE A 90 -1.83 8.24 -30.38
CA PHE A 90 -0.43 8.46 -30.02
C PHE A 90 -0.09 7.76 -28.71
N GLY A 91 1.16 7.31 -28.60
CA GLY A 91 1.66 6.68 -27.37
C GLY A 91 1.69 7.64 -26.19
N VAL A 92 1.29 7.14 -25.01
CA VAL A 92 1.33 7.91 -23.77
C VAL A 92 2.76 8.17 -23.34
N LYS A 93 3.09 9.43 -23.04
CA LYS A 93 4.43 9.85 -22.62
C LYS A 93 4.43 10.34 -21.18
N ASN A 94 5.26 9.74 -20.33
CA ASN A 94 5.47 10.18 -18.95
C ASN A 94 6.77 10.98 -18.85
N ILE A 95 6.68 12.22 -18.34
CA ILE A 95 7.82 13.13 -18.25
C ILE A 95 7.95 13.62 -16.81
N ARG A 96 9.14 13.51 -16.25
CA ARG A 96 9.43 14.05 -14.92
C ARG A 96 9.82 15.52 -15.03
N ILE A 97 9.09 16.38 -14.35
CA ILE A 97 9.39 17.82 -14.21
C ILE A 97 10.20 18.00 -12.94
N PRO A 98 11.36 18.69 -13.00
CA PRO A 98 12.17 18.95 -11.82
C PRO A 98 11.42 19.88 -10.85
N MET A 99 11.97 20.00 -9.65
CA MET A 99 11.46 20.94 -8.67
C MET A 99 11.67 22.39 -9.15
N LEU A 100 10.60 23.14 -9.34
CA LEU A 100 10.62 24.52 -9.78
C LEU A 100 10.46 25.48 -8.59
N LYS A 101 11.08 26.67 -8.68
CA LYS A 101 10.95 27.73 -7.67
C LYS A 101 9.62 28.46 -7.82
N ASN A 102 9.17 29.11 -6.76
CA ASN A 102 7.96 29.95 -6.79
C ASN A 102 8.01 30.99 -7.93
N GLY A 103 6.94 31.06 -8.73
CA GLY A 103 6.83 31.99 -9.85
C GLY A 103 7.65 31.62 -11.08
N GLN A 104 8.34 30.48 -11.09
CA GLN A 104 9.15 30.05 -12.23
C GLN A 104 8.26 29.53 -13.36
N ILE A 105 8.49 30.04 -14.56
CA ILE A 105 7.92 29.50 -15.80
C ILE A 105 8.92 28.49 -16.38
N TYR A 106 8.46 27.27 -16.62
CA TYR A 106 9.26 26.23 -17.25
C TYR A 106 8.67 25.88 -18.60
N THR A 107 9.45 26.06 -19.66
CA THR A 107 9.01 25.77 -21.03
C THR A 107 9.48 24.37 -21.42
N LEU A 108 8.53 23.53 -21.86
CA LEU A 108 8.79 22.18 -22.31
C LEU A 108 7.95 21.84 -23.54
N ASP A 109 8.59 21.72 -24.68
CA ASP A 109 7.93 21.21 -25.87
C ASP A 109 7.96 19.69 -25.89
N ILE A 110 6.82 19.09 -26.20
CA ILE A 110 6.61 17.65 -26.09
C ILE A 110 6.27 17.08 -27.45
N GLN A 111 7.07 16.13 -27.89
CA GLN A 111 6.80 15.38 -29.12
C GLN A 111 6.19 14.02 -28.75
N LEU A 112 5.01 13.74 -29.30
CA LEU A 112 4.36 12.43 -29.22
C LEU A 112 4.62 11.66 -30.51
N SER A 113 4.89 10.38 -30.40
CA SER A 113 4.96 9.49 -31.54
C SER A 113 3.60 8.85 -31.76
N PRO A 114 3.11 8.75 -33.01
CA PRO A 114 1.94 7.94 -33.29
C PRO A 114 2.10 6.60 -32.59
N GLU A 115 1.04 6.11 -32.00
CA GLU A 115 0.97 4.73 -31.56
C GLU A 115 1.03 3.88 -32.85
N GLY A 116 2.24 3.77 -33.37
CA GLY A 116 2.49 2.82 -34.41
C GLY A 116 2.01 1.49 -33.84
N LYS A 117 1.06 0.85 -34.48
CA LYS A 117 0.90 -0.58 -34.44
C LYS A 117 2.17 -1.24 -35.05
N LEU A 118 3.31 -1.11 -34.41
CA LEU A 118 3.94 -2.28 -33.94
C LEU A 118 2.97 -2.77 -32.86
N ILE A 119 2.15 -3.70 -33.27
CA ILE A 119 1.95 -4.87 -32.48
C ILE A 119 3.39 -5.43 -32.31
N ASP A 120 4.24 -4.78 -31.52
CA ASP A 120 4.83 -5.47 -30.42
C ASP A 120 3.61 -6.16 -29.86
N ASP A 121 3.46 -7.43 -30.22
CA ASP A 121 2.74 -8.29 -29.33
C ASP A 121 2.94 -7.62 -28.00
N VAL A 122 1.88 -6.95 -27.48
CA VAL A 122 1.70 -6.93 -26.06
C VAL A 122 1.64 -8.43 -25.83
N ILE A 123 2.83 -9.02 -25.84
CA ILE A 123 3.15 -9.99 -24.87
C ILE A 123 2.90 -9.17 -23.62
N VAL A 124 1.62 -9.08 -23.25
CA VAL A 124 1.23 -9.38 -21.91
C VAL A 124 1.97 -10.67 -21.72
N LYS A 125 3.23 -10.53 -21.35
CA LYS A 125 3.85 -11.37 -20.40
C LYS A 125 3.10 -11.01 -19.12
N ASP A 126 1.79 -11.24 -19.15
CA ASP A 126 1.26 -12.19 -18.22
C ASP A 126 2.29 -13.32 -18.37
N LYS A 127 3.32 -13.20 -17.60
CA LYS A 127 3.96 -14.34 -17.02
C LYS A 127 2.87 -14.89 -16.09
N LYS A 128 1.79 -15.31 -16.70
CA LYS A 128 1.26 -16.64 -16.57
C LYS A 128 2.39 -17.53 -17.13
N THR A 129 3.55 -17.40 -16.53
CA THR A 129 4.29 -18.58 -16.17
C THR A 129 3.16 -19.36 -15.57
N ARG A 130 2.62 -20.30 -16.35
CA ARG A 130 1.90 -21.42 -15.81
C ARG A 130 2.82 -22.00 -14.75
N LYS A 131 2.90 -21.35 -13.65
CA LYS A 131 3.15 -21.91 -12.35
C LYS A 131 1.86 -22.67 -12.12
N GLN A 132 1.76 -23.76 -12.84
CA GLN A 132 0.53 -24.46 -13.25
C GLN A 132 -0.28 -25.00 -12.09
N ALA A 133 0.19 -24.80 -10.87
CA ALA A 133 -0.46 -25.30 -9.69
C ALA A 133 -0.58 -24.26 -8.55
N LEU A 134 0.08 -23.10 -8.61
CA LEU A 134 0.02 -22.09 -7.56
C LEU A 134 -1.02 -21.02 -7.86
N SER A 135 -2.08 -20.99 -7.08
CA SER A 135 -3.10 -19.95 -7.13
C SER A 135 -2.65 -18.72 -6.34
N LYS A 136 -2.71 -17.54 -6.96
CA LYS A 136 -2.43 -16.28 -6.27
C LYS A 136 -3.64 -15.86 -5.44
N ILE A 137 -3.43 -15.68 -4.16
CA ILE A 137 -4.45 -15.21 -3.21
C ILE A 137 -4.23 -13.72 -2.98
N LYS A 138 -5.30 -12.92 -3.13
CA LYS A 138 -5.25 -11.48 -2.86
C LYS A 138 -5.18 -11.24 -1.35
N THR A 139 -4.13 -10.59 -0.88
CA THR A 139 -3.91 -10.27 0.53
C THR A 139 -4.99 -9.37 1.13
N GLN A 140 -5.65 -8.55 0.31
CA GLN A 140 -6.77 -7.70 0.72
C GLN A 140 -7.94 -8.50 1.32
N HIS A 141 -8.10 -9.77 0.93
CA HIS A 141 -9.17 -10.61 1.45
C HIS A 141 -8.86 -11.14 2.85
N VAL A 142 -7.60 -11.13 3.30
CA VAL A 142 -7.21 -11.60 4.65
C VAL A 142 -7.91 -10.82 5.74
N SER A 143 -8.00 -9.50 5.60
CA SER A 143 -8.65 -8.61 6.57
C SER A 143 -10.18 -8.62 6.50
N LEU A 144 -10.76 -9.13 5.40
CA LEU A 144 -12.21 -9.16 5.18
C LEU A 144 -12.88 -10.43 5.71
N ILE A 145 -12.11 -11.49 5.97
CA ILE A 145 -12.65 -12.75 6.48
C ILE A 145 -12.70 -12.69 8.00
N PRO A 146 -13.89 -12.63 8.62
CA PRO A 146 -14.02 -12.70 10.06
C PRO A 146 -13.54 -14.08 10.53
N ASN A 147 -12.51 -14.12 11.35
CA ASN A 147 -12.10 -15.34 11.99
C ASN A 147 -11.44 -15.08 13.35
N SER A 148 -11.55 -16.06 14.24
CA SER A 148 -10.95 -16.02 15.57
C SER A 148 -9.43 -16.21 15.54
N GLY A 149 -8.90 -16.85 14.50
CA GLY A 149 -7.49 -17.19 14.34
C GLY A 149 -6.61 -16.02 13.90
N GLY A 150 -7.13 -15.14 13.03
CA GLY A 150 -6.33 -14.15 12.32
C GLY A 150 -5.22 -14.81 11.49
N GLY A 151 -4.78 -14.17 10.40
CA GLY A 151 -3.65 -14.67 9.66
C GLY A 151 -3.99 -15.24 8.29
N VAL A 152 -2.95 -15.64 7.57
CA VAL A 152 -3.03 -16.13 6.19
C VAL A 152 -3.81 -17.43 6.09
N GLU A 153 -3.71 -18.29 7.11
CA GLU A 153 -4.33 -19.61 7.14
C GLU A 153 -5.86 -19.53 7.09
N SER A 154 -6.43 -18.44 7.56
CA SER A 154 -7.90 -18.24 7.51
C SER A 154 -8.44 -18.21 6.09
N ILE A 155 -7.71 -17.59 5.17
CA ILE A 155 -8.07 -17.61 3.75
C ILE A 155 -7.91 -19.00 3.17
N LEU A 156 -6.85 -19.73 3.55
CA LEU A 156 -6.62 -21.07 3.02
C LEU A 156 -7.78 -22.00 3.33
N LYS A 157 -8.37 -21.87 4.52
CA LYS A 157 -9.54 -22.66 4.94
C LYS A 157 -10.80 -22.43 4.08
N THR A 158 -10.85 -21.34 3.31
CA THR A 158 -11.94 -21.05 2.36
C THR A 158 -11.73 -21.70 0.99
N LEU A 159 -10.53 -22.25 0.74
CA LEU A 159 -10.20 -22.84 -0.55
C LEU A 159 -10.70 -24.29 -0.68
N PRO A 160 -11.06 -24.72 -1.88
CA PRO A 160 -11.49 -26.09 -2.12
C PRO A 160 -10.40 -27.10 -1.74
N GLY A 161 -10.78 -28.15 -1.02
CA GLY A 161 -9.88 -29.22 -0.60
C GLY A 161 -9.02 -28.89 0.63
N VAL A 162 -9.24 -27.75 1.26
CA VAL A 162 -8.63 -27.38 2.54
C VAL A 162 -9.67 -27.55 3.65
N SER A 163 -9.28 -28.19 4.72
CA SER A 163 -10.10 -28.41 5.92
C SER A 163 -9.31 -28.06 7.19
N SER A 164 -10.01 -27.79 8.26
CA SER A 164 -9.43 -27.56 9.59
C SER A 164 -10.30 -28.23 10.63
N ALA A 165 -9.68 -28.91 11.55
CA ALA A 165 -10.37 -29.57 12.66
C ALA A 165 -10.83 -28.61 13.75
N ASN A 166 -10.19 -27.42 13.85
CA ASN A 166 -10.47 -26.43 14.88
C ASN A 166 -10.32 -25.02 14.30
N GLU A 167 -11.32 -24.16 14.52
CA GLU A 167 -11.29 -22.77 14.06
C GLU A 167 -10.27 -21.91 14.82
N LEU A 168 -9.95 -22.27 16.06
CA LEU A 168 -8.98 -21.57 16.89
C LEU A 168 -7.52 -21.95 16.56
N SER A 169 -7.33 -23.05 15.81
CA SER A 169 -6.00 -23.50 15.36
C SER A 169 -5.64 -22.89 14.00
N SER A 170 -4.38 -22.58 13.79
CA SER A 170 -3.81 -22.22 12.49
C SER A 170 -3.52 -23.42 11.60
N GLN A 171 -3.62 -24.66 12.13
CA GLN A 171 -3.44 -25.89 11.37
C GLN A 171 -4.52 -26.07 10.30
N TYR A 172 -4.10 -26.58 9.17
CA TYR A 172 -5.00 -26.93 8.07
C TYR A 172 -4.52 -28.24 7.42
N SER A 173 -5.46 -28.98 6.90
CA SER A 173 -5.28 -30.21 6.17
C SER A 173 -5.68 -30.01 4.72
N VAL A 174 -4.92 -30.53 3.78
CA VAL A 174 -5.16 -30.36 2.35
C VAL A 174 -5.36 -31.72 1.70
N ARG A 175 -6.52 -31.92 1.05
CA ARG A 175 -6.90 -33.15 0.34
C ARG A 175 -6.73 -34.44 1.19
N GLY A 176 -7.00 -34.35 2.48
CA GLY A 176 -6.89 -35.46 3.41
C GLY A 176 -5.48 -35.73 3.93
N GLY A 177 -4.49 -34.95 3.51
CA GLY A 177 -3.14 -35.04 4.09
C GLY A 177 -3.09 -34.41 5.49
N ASN A 178 -2.07 -34.78 6.26
CA ASN A 178 -1.89 -34.26 7.60
C ASN A 178 -1.33 -32.81 7.56
N PHE A 179 -1.45 -32.08 8.66
CA PHE A 179 -0.99 -30.68 8.72
C PHE A 179 0.54 -30.54 8.58
N ASP A 180 1.31 -31.53 8.95
CA ASP A 180 2.77 -31.58 8.82
C ASP A 180 3.27 -31.92 7.40
N GLU A 181 2.36 -32.34 6.51
CA GLU A 181 2.63 -32.53 5.09
C GLU A 181 2.51 -31.24 4.26
N ASN A 182 2.16 -30.13 4.89
CA ASN A 182 2.11 -28.82 4.24
C ASN A 182 3.46 -28.12 4.35
N MET A 183 3.88 -27.52 3.24
CA MET A 183 5.12 -26.76 3.17
C MET A 183 4.84 -25.26 3.16
N VAL A 184 5.59 -24.52 3.96
CA VAL A 184 5.45 -23.06 4.06
C VAL A 184 6.80 -22.41 3.73
N TYR A 185 6.78 -21.49 2.77
CA TYR A 185 7.92 -20.64 2.42
C TYR A 185 7.61 -19.20 2.77
N VAL A 186 8.60 -18.48 3.28
CA VAL A 186 8.55 -17.03 3.49
C VAL A 186 9.79 -16.41 2.86
N ASN A 187 9.60 -15.56 1.86
CA ASN A 187 10.68 -14.95 1.08
C ASN A 187 11.65 -15.97 0.46
N GLY A 188 11.14 -17.13 0.05
CA GLY A 188 11.95 -18.22 -0.54
C GLY A 188 12.69 -19.09 0.46
N ILE A 189 12.51 -18.87 1.77
CA ILE A 189 13.07 -19.67 2.85
C ILE A 189 12.00 -20.59 3.41
N GLU A 190 12.29 -21.89 3.50
CA GLU A 190 11.39 -22.86 4.12
C GLU A 190 11.26 -22.60 5.62
N VAL A 191 10.02 -22.57 6.11
CA VAL A 191 9.70 -22.46 7.53
C VAL A 191 9.28 -23.83 8.05
N TYR A 192 10.18 -24.48 8.74
CA TYR A 192 10.01 -25.87 9.17
C TYR A 192 8.87 -26.06 10.17
N ARG A 193 8.63 -25.07 11.05
CA ARG A 193 7.51 -25.02 11.99
C ARG A 193 6.79 -23.68 11.87
N PRO A 194 5.77 -23.60 11.02
CA PRO A 194 5.05 -22.35 10.80
C PRO A 194 4.13 -21.96 11.95
N PHE A 195 4.07 -22.76 13.02
CA PHE A 195 3.26 -22.54 14.22
C PHE A 195 4.17 -22.13 15.37
N LEU A 196 3.94 -20.95 15.94
CA LEU A 196 4.84 -20.38 16.96
C LEU A 196 4.72 -21.08 18.31
N VAL A 197 3.51 -21.40 18.74
CA VAL A 197 3.27 -22.06 20.02
C VAL A 197 2.19 -23.12 19.86
N HIS A 198 2.46 -24.30 20.39
CA HIS A 198 1.50 -25.38 20.49
C HIS A 198 1.18 -25.62 21.95
N SER A 199 -0.08 -25.41 22.34
CA SER A 199 -0.55 -25.64 23.68
C SER A 199 -1.87 -26.39 23.64
N GLY A 200 -1.77 -27.71 23.73
CA GLY A 200 -2.92 -28.60 23.68
C GLY A 200 -3.68 -28.52 22.36
N GLN A 201 -4.99 -28.33 22.41
CA GLN A 201 -5.88 -28.21 21.25
C GLN A 201 -5.95 -26.80 20.65
N GLN A 202 -5.28 -25.85 21.25
CA GLN A 202 -5.34 -24.45 20.84
C GLN A 202 -3.95 -23.91 20.55
N GLU A 203 -3.77 -23.50 19.34
CA GLU A 203 -2.54 -22.86 18.90
C GLU A 203 -2.67 -21.35 19.00
N GLY A 204 -1.53 -20.71 19.25
CA GLY A 204 -1.42 -19.28 19.29
C GLY A 204 -1.43 -18.66 17.89
N LEU A 205 -0.44 -17.81 17.65
CA LEU A 205 -0.24 -17.17 16.37
C LEU A 205 0.49 -18.08 15.39
N SER A 206 0.13 -18.03 14.12
CA SER A 206 0.97 -18.58 13.07
C SER A 206 2.27 -17.77 12.95
N PHE A 207 3.31 -18.39 12.36
CA PHE A 207 4.58 -17.69 12.11
C PHE A 207 4.36 -16.43 11.26
N VAL A 208 3.46 -16.49 10.27
CA VAL A 208 3.27 -15.42 9.30
C VAL A 208 2.49 -14.25 9.89
N ASN A 209 3.07 -13.07 9.88
CA ASN A 209 2.36 -11.84 10.19
C ASN A 209 1.69 -11.30 8.92
N SER A 210 0.36 -11.36 8.86
CA SER A 210 -0.44 -10.95 7.69
C SER A 210 -0.22 -9.48 7.30
N ASP A 211 0.09 -8.60 8.26
CA ASP A 211 0.31 -7.18 7.99
C ASP A 211 1.59 -6.94 7.16
N MET A 212 2.55 -7.86 7.22
CA MET A 212 3.81 -7.82 6.47
C MET A 212 3.72 -8.44 5.08
N VAL A 213 2.63 -9.15 4.75
CA VAL A 213 2.52 -9.94 3.52
C VAL A 213 2.12 -9.09 2.32
N GLU A 214 2.84 -9.26 1.21
CA GLU A 214 2.53 -8.69 -0.10
C GLU A 214 1.79 -9.69 -0.99
N ASN A 215 2.32 -10.91 -1.06
CA ASN A 215 1.83 -11.92 -1.99
C ASN A 215 1.74 -13.30 -1.33
N ILE A 216 0.69 -14.02 -1.66
CA ILE A 216 0.43 -15.37 -1.21
C ILE A 216 0.19 -16.24 -2.43
N LEU A 217 1.01 -17.26 -2.59
CA LEU A 217 0.82 -18.31 -3.59
C LEU A 217 0.52 -19.62 -2.87
N PHE A 218 -0.53 -20.31 -3.26
CA PHE A 218 -0.94 -21.57 -2.67
C PHE A 218 -1.18 -22.64 -3.73
N SER A 219 -0.74 -23.86 -3.46
CA SER A 219 -1.06 -25.04 -4.25
C SER A 219 -1.51 -26.19 -3.36
N ALA A 220 -2.63 -26.78 -3.71
CA ALA A 220 -3.15 -28.00 -3.10
C ALA A 220 -2.69 -29.27 -3.85
N GLY A 221 -1.40 -29.35 -4.14
CA GLY A 221 -0.77 -30.46 -4.88
C GLY A 221 -0.38 -30.09 -6.32
N GLY A 222 0.51 -30.87 -6.94
CA GLY A 222 1.00 -30.62 -8.29
C GLY A 222 1.94 -29.41 -8.41
N PHE A 223 2.72 -29.09 -7.41
CA PHE A 223 3.66 -27.97 -7.36
C PHE A 223 4.99 -28.27 -8.06
N GLU A 224 5.77 -27.25 -8.36
CA GLU A 224 7.06 -27.33 -9.04
C GLU A 224 8.10 -28.11 -8.21
N ALA A 225 9.05 -28.76 -8.88
CA ALA A 225 10.09 -29.56 -8.23
C ALA A 225 10.99 -28.81 -7.22
N LYS A 226 11.03 -27.48 -7.30
CA LYS A 226 11.75 -26.66 -6.31
C LYS A 226 11.14 -26.73 -4.89
N TYR A 227 9.88 -27.14 -4.78
CA TYR A 227 9.19 -27.36 -3.54
C TYR A 227 9.21 -28.85 -3.23
N GLY A 228 10.35 -29.38 -2.78
CA GLY A 228 10.54 -30.78 -2.38
C GLY A 228 9.97 -31.10 -1.00
N ASP A 229 10.10 -32.36 -0.58
CA ASP A 229 9.89 -32.89 0.77
C ASP A 229 8.48 -32.96 1.34
N LYS A 230 7.47 -32.30 0.81
CA LYS A 230 6.10 -32.34 1.33
C LYS A 230 5.12 -32.78 0.26
N MET A 231 4.02 -33.44 0.69
CA MET A 231 3.14 -34.13 -0.25
C MET A 231 1.78 -33.48 -0.44
N SER A 232 1.30 -32.70 0.53
CA SER A 232 -0.09 -32.19 0.50
C SER A 232 -0.21 -30.82 -0.12
N SER A 233 0.53 -29.82 0.35
CA SER A 233 0.42 -28.46 -0.17
C SER A 233 1.69 -27.64 -0.03
N VAL A 234 1.73 -26.55 -0.81
CA VAL A 234 2.76 -25.51 -0.71
C VAL A 234 2.08 -24.15 -0.51
N LEU A 235 2.56 -23.41 0.47
CA LEU A 235 2.22 -22.02 0.75
C LEU A 235 3.50 -21.19 0.63
N ASP A 236 3.58 -20.37 -0.41
CA ASP A 236 4.72 -19.48 -0.68
C ASP A 236 4.32 -18.04 -0.45
N ILE A 237 4.92 -17.40 0.53
CA ILE A 237 4.59 -16.06 1.02
C ILE A 237 5.75 -15.13 0.75
N THR A 238 5.43 -13.97 0.19
CA THR A 238 6.39 -12.89 -0.01
C THR A 238 6.00 -11.71 0.84
N TYR A 239 6.93 -11.20 1.64
CA TYR A 239 6.75 -9.99 2.42
C TYR A 239 6.88 -8.74 1.56
N LYS A 240 6.25 -7.67 2.00
CA LYS A 240 6.26 -6.35 1.32
C LYS A 240 7.68 -5.82 1.15
N THR A 241 7.90 -5.13 0.04
CA THR A 241 9.04 -4.22 -0.10
C THR A 241 8.50 -2.80 -0.05
N PRO A 242 8.67 -2.08 1.07
CA PRO A 242 8.12 -0.75 1.23
C PRO A 242 8.64 0.24 0.20
N THR A 243 7.74 1.05 -0.34
CA THR A 243 8.05 2.18 -1.23
C THR A 243 7.74 3.52 -0.58
N LYS A 244 7.06 3.50 0.58
CA LYS A 244 6.65 4.68 1.36
C LYS A 244 6.64 4.31 2.83
N ASN A 245 6.79 5.31 3.69
CA ASN A 245 6.62 5.13 5.13
C ASN A 245 5.13 5.02 5.44
N LYS A 246 4.74 3.95 6.13
CA LYS A 246 3.38 3.71 6.61
C LYS A 246 3.41 3.08 7.99
N ALA A 247 2.33 3.30 8.74
CA ALA A 247 2.09 2.65 10.01
C ALA A 247 0.62 2.25 10.08
N SER A 248 0.34 1.12 10.72
CA SER A 248 -1.01 0.69 11.05
C SER A 248 -1.07 0.17 12.49
N LEU A 249 -2.18 0.43 13.14
CA LEU A 249 -2.51 -0.07 14.46
C LEU A 249 -3.91 -0.68 14.39
N GLN A 250 -4.04 -1.91 14.85
CA GLN A 250 -5.31 -2.61 14.92
C GLN A 250 -5.54 -3.07 16.35
N MET A 251 -6.77 -2.92 16.82
CA MET A 251 -7.19 -3.37 18.15
C MET A 251 -8.51 -4.12 18.03
N SER A 252 -8.62 -5.24 18.72
CA SER A 252 -9.82 -6.09 18.77
C SER A 252 -10.00 -6.67 20.16
N LEU A 253 -11.12 -7.34 20.40
CA LEU A 253 -11.38 -8.06 21.66
C LEU A 253 -10.41 -9.24 21.88
N LEU A 254 -9.79 -9.73 20.81
CA LEU A 254 -8.87 -10.88 20.84
C LEU A 254 -7.40 -10.45 20.88
N GLY A 255 -7.09 -9.14 20.91
CA GLY A 255 -5.74 -8.63 20.93
C GLY A 255 -5.53 -7.43 20.03
N GLY A 256 -4.27 -7.17 19.67
CA GLY A 256 -3.92 -6.04 18.82
C GLY A 256 -2.68 -6.32 17.99
N SER A 257 -2.50 -5.54 16.92
CA SER A 257 -1.29 -5.52 16.12
C SER A 257 -0.82 -4.11 15.82
N ALA A 258 0.49 -3.95 15.69
CA ALA A 258 1.13 -2.73 15.23
C ALA A 258 2.10 -3.08 14.11
N HIS A 259 2.03 -2.32 13.03
CA HIS A 259 2.89 -2.52 11.88
C HIS A 259 3.50 -1.19 11.44
N PHE A 260 4.79 -1.21 11.15
CA PHE A 260 5.55 -0.08 10.64
C PHE A 260 6.34 -0.53 9.42
N GLU A 261 6.25 0.23 8.34
CA GLU A 261 7.01 -0.03 7.14
C GLU A 261 7.64 1.26 6.62
N GLY A 262 8.82 1.17 6.04
CA GLY A 262 9.47 2.34 5.51
C GLY A 262 10.67 2.07 4.62
N ILE A 263 11.08 3.14 3.95
CA ILE A 263 12.25 3.16 3.08
C ILE A 263 13.03 4.45 3.31
N THR A 264 14.33 4.38 3.29
CA THR A 264 15.20 5.55 3.40
C THR A 264 15.15 6.42 2.14
N SER A 265 15.52 7.70 2.28
CA SER A 265 15.47 8.69 1.19
C SER A 265 16.30 8.31 -0.04
N ASN A 266 17.35 7.50 0.13
CA ASN A 266 18.19 6.99 -0.95
C ASN A 266 17.67 5.69 -1.57
N ASN A 267 16.51 5.19 -1.14
CA ASN A 267 15.88 3.94 -1.58
C ASN A 267 16.74 2.67 -1.42
N LYS A 268 17.85 2.73 -0.67
CA LYS A 268 18.75 1.59 -0.49
C LYS A 268 18.38 0.69 0.69
N PHE A 269 17.73 1.23 1.71
CA PHE A 269 17.36 0.49 2.90
C PHE A 269 15.85 0.55 3.12
N SER A 270 15.22 -0.61 3.19
CA SER A 270 13.81 -0.75 3.53
C SER A 270 13.63 -1.63 4.77
N TYR A 271 12.63 -1.33 5.56
CA TYR A 271 12.32 -2.02 6.79
C TYR A 271 10.83 -2.28 6.95
N LEU A 272 10.53 -3.44 7.50
CA LEU A 272 9.21 -3.83 7.99
C LEU A 272 9.36 -4.21 9.45
N PHE A 273 8.47 -3.75 10.28
CA PHE A 273 8.33 -4.16 11.68
C PHE A 273 6.88 -4.49 11.95
N GLY A 274 6.63 -5.66 12.53
CA GLY A 274 5.30 -6.10 12.93
C GLY A 274 5.32 -6.63 14.36
N PHE A 275 4.40 -6.15 15.18
CA PHE A 275 4.13 -6.64 16.52
C PHE A 275 2.69 -7.12 16.59
N ARG A 276 2.45 -8.27 17.22
CA ARG A 276 1.12 -8.80 17.46
C ARG A 276 1.01 -9.30 18.90
N ASN A 277 -0.15 -9.07 19.48
CA ASN A 277 -0.59 -9.74 20.71
C ASN A 277 -1.95 -10.35 20.46
N LYS A 278 -2.16 -11.57 20.93
CA LYS A 278 -3.42 -12.29 20.82
C LYS A 278 -3.74 -13.00 22.12
N SER A 279 -4.98 -12.85 22.59
CA SER A 279 -5.53 -13.55 23.73
C SER A 279 -6.87 -14.17 23.36
N ASN A 280 -6.97 -15.48 23.49
CA ASN A 280 -8.23 -16.20 23.26
C ASN A 280 -9.06 -16.35 24.54
N GLN A 281 -8.68 -15.70 25.65
CA GLN A 281 -9.33 -15.83 26.94
C GLN A 281 -10.83 -15.50 26.90
N TYR A 282 -11.21 -14.47 26.15
CA TYR A 282 -12.61 -14.05 26.01
C TYR A 282 -13.48 -15.17 25.38
N LEU A 283 -12.96 -15.79 24.30
CA LEU A 283 -13.66 -16.90 23.64
C LEU A 283 -13.75 -18.14 24.53
N LEU A 284 -12.66 -18.45 25.24
CA LEU A 284 -12.60 -19.63 26.08
C LEU A 284 -13.48 -19.52 27.34
N ASN A 285 -13.61 -18.34 27.91
CA ASN A 285 -14.52 -18.10 29.02
C ASN A 285 -16.01 -18.28 28.62
N ALA A 286 -16.33 -18.17 27.34
CA ALA A 286 -17.67 -18.42 26.81
C ALA A 286 -17.94 -19.89 26.45
N MET A 287 -16.90 -20.74 26.51
CA MET A 287 -17.00 -22.17 26.21
C MET A 287 -16.98 -22.96 27.52
N ASP A 288 -17.82 -24.01 27.60
CA ASP A 288 -17.84 -24.93 28.72
C ASP A 288 -16.61 -25.86 28.65
N THR A 289 -15.48 -25.38 29.15
CA THR A 289 -14.22 -26.14 29.16
C THR A 289 -13.90 -26.58 30.58
N ARG A 290 -13.46 -27.84 30.75
CA ARG A 290 -13.10 -28.42 32.05
C ARG A 290 -11.80 -27.88 32.65
N ALA A 291 -11.04 -27.06 31.93
CA ALA A 291 -9.76 -26.52 32.37
C ALA A 291 -9.75 -24.98 32.26
N GLU A 292 -9.29 -24.30 33.27
CA GLU A 292 -8.96 -22.88 33.21
C GLU A 292 -7.68 -22.70 32.39
N TYR A 293 -7.85 -22.18 31.17
CA TYR A 293 -6.75 -21.93 30.26
C TYR A 293 -6.80 -20.48 29.77
N LYS A 294 -5.71 -19.73 29.95
CA LYS A 294 -5.62 -18.30 29.62
C LYS A 294 -4.48 -18.05 28.60
N PRO A 295 -4.67 -18.46 27.35
CA PRO A 295 -3.62 -18.28 26.34
C PRO A 295 -3.45 -16.81 26.02
N ASN A 296 -2.21 -16.36 26.07
CA ASN A 296 -1.79 -15.04 25.64
C ASN A 296 -0.47 -15.18 24.87
N PHE A 297 -0.47 -14.71 23.63
CA PHE A 297 0.64 -14.84 22.71
C PHE A 297 1.07 -13.47 22.23
N SER A 298 2.37 -13.24 22.20
CA SER A 298 2.96 -12.04 21.62
C SER A 298 4.10 -12.43 20.69
N ASP A 299 4.19 -11.81 19.56
CA ASP A 299 5.35 -11.93 18.67
C ASP A 299 5.74 -10.58 18.08
N ALA A 300 7.03 -10.45 17.78
CA ALA A 300 7.58 -9.31 17.08
C ALA A 300 8.45 -9.81 15.94
N GLN A 301 8.23 -9.29 14.75
CA GLN A 301 8.97 -9.66 13.55
C GLN A 301 9.56 -8.43 12.89
N THR A 302 10.76 -8.59 12.35
CA THR A 302 11.45 -7.54 11.62
C THR A 302 12.02 -8.11 10.33
N TYR A 303 11.78 -7.41 9.23
CA TYR A 303 12.38 -7.73 7.93
C TYR A 303 13.11 -6.50 7.40
N LEU A 304 14.41 -6.65 7.21
CA LEU A 304 15.31 -5.60 6.74
C LEU A 304 15.87 -5.98 5.39
N LYS A 305 15.84 -5.06 4.44
CA LYS A 305 16.39 -5.27 3.10
C LYS A 305 17.30 -4.11 2.72
N TYR A 306 18.52 -4.43 2.33
CA TYR A 306 19.49 -3.47 1.85
C TYR A 306 19.90 -3.78 0.41
N GLN A 307 19.82 -2.79 -0.47
CA GLN A 307 20.19 -2.91 -1.87
C GLN A 307 21.64 -2.44 -2.06
N LEU A 308 22.51 -3.39 -2.38
CA LEU A 308 23.97 -3.14 -2.50
C LEU A 308 24.35 -2.43 -3.79
N LYS A 309 23.60 -2.65 -4.87
CA LYS A 309 23.85 -2.03 -6.20
C LYS A 309 22.59 -1.35 -6.69
N ASP A 310 22.74 -0.24 -7.38
CA ASP A 310 21.67 0.39 -8.12
C ASP A 310 21.41 -0.47 -9.39
N ASN A 311 20.18 -0.91 -9.59
CA ASN A 311 19.74 -1.60 -10.82
C ASN A 311 19.37 -0.56 -11.86
#